data_503acda33099f312d3e7024d45e2bb2a
#
_entry.id   503acda33099f312d3e7024d45e2bb2a
#
_cell.length_a   1.000
_cell.length_b   1.000
_cell.length_c   1.000
_cell.angle_alpha   90.00
_cell.angle_beta   90.00
_cell.angle_gamma   90.00
#
_symmetry.space_group_name_H-M   'P 1'
#
loop_
_entity.id
_entity.type
_entity.pdbx_description
1 polymer ?
#
loop_
_entity_poly.entity_id
_entity_poly.type
_entity_poly.pdbx_seq_one_letter_code
_entity_poly.pdbx_strand_id
1 'polypeptide(L)'
;MTHYSVTLKNANAKELADKIEKILIEEVPPQEKISFERKVGDADAFLYVYERRYPLRQKGIVTFNVLITDDKKETTVDVSVSGLQGVWKNKTGEQFIEFVKHGIRDYEIKL
;
A
#
# COMPACT_ATOMS: atom_id res chain seq x y z
N MET A 1 -7.74 -8.78 -9.56
CA MET A 1 -7.28 -7.85 -8.50
C MET A 1 -6.40 -8.58 -7.50
N THR A 2 -5.29 -8.00 -7.15
CA THR A 2 -4.35 -8.56 -6.18
C THR A 2 -4.54 -7.85 -4.84
N HIS A 3 -4.58 -8.61 -3.77
CA HIS A 3 -4.88 -8.09 -2.43
C HIS A 3 -3.95 -8.71 -1.39
N TYR A 4 -3.57 -7.90 -0.39
CA TYR A 4 -2.79 -8.34 0.74
C TYR A 4 -3.25 -7.57 1.99
N SER A 5 -3.37 -8.26 3.10
CA SER A 5 -3.77 -7.65 4.36
C SER A 5 -2.94 -8.24 5.50
N VAL A 6 -2.51 -7.38 6.42
CA VAL A 6 -1.74 -7.81 7.59
C VAL A 6 -2.11 -6.94 8.79
N THR A 7 -2.09 -7.53 9.98
CA THR A 7 -2.34 -6.82 11.23
C THR A 7 -1.09 -6.87 12.10
N LEU A 8 -0.69 -5.69 12.59
CA LEU A 8 0.52 -5.51 13.40
C LEU A 8 0.12 -4.97 14.78
N LYS A 9 0.81 -5.42 15.83
CA LYS A 9 0.42 -5.03 17.19
C LYS A 9 1.07 -3.74 17.67
N ASN A 10 2.32 -3.51 17.38
CA ASN A 10 3.08 -2.40 17.95
C ASN A 10 3.56 -1.38 16.93
N ALA A 11 2.76 -1.16 15.89
CA ALA A 11 3.14 -0.22 14.85
C ALA A 11 2.44 1.13 15.06
N ASN A 12 3.21 2.20 14.95
CA ASN A 12 2.65 3.55 14.88
C ASN A 12 2.18 3.78 13.46
N ALA A 13 0.89 4.08 13.27
CA ALA A 13 0.30 4.17 11.96
C ALA A 13 0.93 5.26 11.09
N LYS A 14 1.19 6.44 11.65
CA LYS A 14 1.78 7.52 10.88
C LYS A 14 3.21 7.22 10.45
N GLU A 15 4.01 6.68 11.34
CA GLU A 15 5.38 6.30 11.04
C GLU A 15 5.41 5.21 9.97
N LEU A 16 4.53 4.22 10.09
CA LEU A 16 4.40 3.13 9.12
C LEU A 16 3.93 3.67 7.77
N ALA A 17 2.93 4.55 7.78
CA ALA A 17 2.43 5.17 6.55
C ALA A 17 3.53 5.93 5.82
N ASP A 18 4.30 6.74 6.54
CA ASP A 18 5.39 7.51 5.95
C ASP A 18 6.47 6.59 5.37
N LYS A 19 6.80 5.52 6.06
CA LYS A 19 7.80 4.56 5.61
C LYS A 19 7.36 3.82 4.34
N ILE A 20 6.12 3.35 4.32
CA ILE A 20 5.57 2.67 3.14
C ILE A 20 5.50 3.64 1.95
N GLU A 21 5.01 4.85 2.17
CA GLU A 21 4.92 5.84 1.11
C GLU A 21 6.30 6.15 0.52
N LYS A 22 7.32 6.30 1.36
CA LYS A 22 8.67 6.56 0.90
C LYS A 22 9.19 5.44 0.00
N ILE A 23 8.99 4.20 0.42
CA ILE A 23 9.43 3.04 -0.38
C ILE A 23 8.69 3.01 -1.71
N LEU A 24 7.38 3.24 -1.71
CA LEU A 24 6.59 3.20 -2.93
C LEU A 24 6.98 4.30 -3.90
N ILE A 25 7.26 5.49 -3.41
CA ILE A 25 7.70 6.59 -4.27
C ILE A 25 9.06 6.28 -4.91
N GLU A 26 9.97 5.66 -4.17
CA GLU A 26 11.29 5.31 -4.68
C GLU A 26 11.24 4.14 -5.68
N GLU A 27 10.45 3.10 -5.38
CA GLU A 27 10.44 1.87 -6.17
C GLU A 27 9.41 1.86 -7.29
N VAL A 28 8.28 2.52 -7.07
CA VAL A 28 7.18 2.56 -8.04
C VAL A 28 6.68 4.00 -8.14
N PRO A 29 7.48 4.91 -8.76
CA PRO A 29 7.10 6.32 -8.81
C PRO A 29 5.72 6.52 -9.43
N PRO A 30 4.78 7.13 -8.72
CA PRO A 30 3.43 7.34 -9.25
C PRO A 30 3.39 8.52 -10.21
N GLN A 31 2.48 8.47 -11.18
CA GLN A 31 2.19 9.60 -12.04
C GLN A 31 1.12 10.50 -11.41
N GLU A 32 0.22 9.89 -10.67
CA GLU A 32 -0.75 10.60 -9.86
C GLU A 32 -0.85 9.94 -8.50
N LYS A 33 -1.07 10.76 -7.48
CA LYS A 33 -1.15 10.31 -6.12
C LYS A 33 -2.17 11.12 -5.35
N ILE A 34 -3.02 10.45 -4.58
CA ILE A 34 -3.94 11.07 -3.64
C ILE A 34 -3.74 10.39 -2.29
N SER A 35 -3.67 11.18 -1.23
CA SER A 35 -3.59 10.63 0.11
C SER A 35 -4.57 11.32 1.04
N PHE A 36 -5.12 10.57 1.98
CA PHE A 36 -6.09 11.05 2.95
C PHE A 36 -5.70 10.58 4.35
N GLU A 37 -5.89 11.46 5.31
CA GLU A 37 -5.86 11.11 6.72
C GLU A 37 -7.24 11.33 7.30
N ARG A 38 -7.72 10.36 8.08
CA ARG A 38 -9.03 10.47 8.73
C ARG A 38 -8.94 9.94 10.15
N LYS A 39 -9.72 10.57 11.01
CA LYS A 39 -9.92 10.07 12.36
C LYS A 39 -11.36 9.61 12.49
N VAL A 40 -11.56 8.36 12.91
CA VAL A 40 -12.89 7.78 13.07
C VAL A 40 -12.99 7.28 14.51
N GLY A 41 -13.65 8.08 15.38
CA GLY A 41 -13.59 7.84 16.81
C GLY A 41 -12.16 7.99 17.31
N ASP A 42 -11.63 6.94 17.93
CA ASP A 42 -10.24 6.91 18.40
C ASP A 42 -9.28 6.29 17.36
N ALA A 43 -9.81 5.84 16.24
CA ALA A 43 -9.00 5.21 15.19
C ALA A 43 -8.44 6.23 14.20
N ASP A 44 -7.22 6.00 13.75
CA ASP A 44 -6.59 6.79 12.68
C ASP A 44 -6.56 5.95 11.41
N ALA A 45 -6.84 6.59 10.28
CA ALA A 45 -6.82 5.93 8.98
C ALA A 45 -6.02 6.76 7.98
N PHE A 46 -5.20 6.08 7.21
CA PHE A 46 -4.40 6.68 6.13
C PHE A 46 -4.70 5.92 4.85
N LEU A 47 -5.12 6.61 3.82
CA LEU A 47 -5.38 6.01 2.53
C LEU A 47 -4.48 6.64 1.48
N TYR A 48 -3.75 5.81 0.75
CA TYR A 48 -2.95 6.24 -0.39
C TYR A 48 -3.49 5.57 -1.64
N VAL A 49 -3.73 6.37 -2.66
CA VAL A 49 -4.16 5.88 -3.98
C VAL A 49 -3.15 6.38 -5.00
N TYR A 50 -2.50 5.46 -5.68
CA TYR A 50 -1.50 5.75 -6.69
C TYR A 50 -1.97 5.27 -8.04
N GLU A 51 -1.70 6.05 -9.08
CA GLU A 51 -1.91 5.63 -10.46
C GLU A 51 -0.61 5.65 -11.21
N ARG A 52 -0.40 4.63 -12.02
CA ARG A 52 0.75 4.54 -12.90
C ARG A 52 0.33 3.98 -14.24
N ARG A 53 0.77 4.62 -15.30
CA ARG A 53 0.54 4.14 -16.66
C ARG A 53 1.75 3.35 -17.11
N TYR A 54 1.47 2.22 -17.73
CA TYR A 54 2.52 1.42 -18.35
C TYR A 54 2.40 1.58 -19.84
N PRO A 55 3.42 2.18 -20.49
CA PRO A 55 3.38 2.42 -21.93
C PRO A 55 3.56 1.14 -22.73
N LEU A 56 3.23 1.24 -24.02
CA LEU A 56 3.45 0.22 -25.03
C LEU A 56 2.57 -1.00 -24.91
N ARG A 57 3.04 -2.09 -24.35
CA ARG A 57 2.34 -3.37 -24.41
C ARG A 57 1.22 -3.54 -23.40
N GLN A 58 1.20 -2.70 -22.39
CA GLN A 58 0.23 -2.78 -21.31
C GLN A 58 -0.61 -1.54 -21.29
N LYS A 59 -1.49 -1.42 -22.25
CA LYS A 59 -2.34 -0.24 -22.41
C LYS A 59 -3.29 -0.07 -21.25
N GLY A 60 -2.78 0.35 -20.09
CA GLY A 60 -3.63 0.48 -18.95
C GLY A 60 -3.06 1.33 -17.85
N ILE A 61 -3.96 1.77 -17.01
CA ILE A 61 -3.64 2.46 -15.78
C ILE A 61 -3.71 1.42 -14.66
N VAL A 62 -2.65 1.36 -13.87
CA VAL A 62 -2.62 0.50 -12.68
C VAL A 62 -2.91 1.38 -11.49
N THR A 63 -3.86 0.96 -10.67
CA THR A 63 -4.21 1.66 -9.44
C THR A 63 -3.74 0.84 -8.25
N PHE A 64 -2.93 1.47 -7.41
CA PHE A 64 -2.42 0.87 -6.18
C PHE A 64 -3.09 1.56 -5.01
N ASN A 65 -3.65 0.79 -4.08
CA ASN A 65 -4.32 1.33 -2.90
C ASN A 65 -3.69 0.76 -1.65
N VAL A 66 -3.36 1.63 -0.70
CA VAL A 66 -2.84 1.22 0.61
C VAL A 66 -3.69 1.91 1.67
N LEU A 67 -4.38 1.11 2.48
CA LEU A 67 -5.17 1.60 3.59
C LEU A 67 -4.54 1.12 4.90
N ILE A 68 -4.19 2.06 5.77
CA ILE A 68 -3.63 1.75 7.08
C ILE A 68 -4.60 2.27 8.12
N THR A 69 -5.06 1.38 9.01
CA THR A 69 -5.99 1.73 10.08
C THR A 69 -5.38 1.34 11.43
N ASP A 70 -5.46 2.26 12.39
CA ASP A 70 -4.91 2.07 13.73
C ASP A 70 -6.00 2.38 14.74
N ASP A 71 -6.48 1.35 15.46
CA ASP A 71 -7.51 1.51 16.48
C ASP A 71 -6.93 1.62 17.90
N LYS A 72 -5.63 1.89 18.02
CA LYS A 72 -4.85 2.01 19.26
C LYS A 72 -4.56 0.68 19.93
N LYS A 73 -5.06 -0.42 19.39
CA LYS A 73 -4.74 -1.78 19.85
C LYS A 73 -3.91 -2.50 18.81
N GLU A 74 -4.26 -2.33 17.56
CA GLU A 74 -3.54 -2.95 16.46
C GLU A 74 -3.63 -2.08 15.22
N THR A 75 -2.70 -2.28 14.31
CA THR A 75 -2.63 -1.55 13.06
C THR A 75 -2.78 -2.53 11.91
N THR A 76 -3.76 -2.28 11.05
CA THR A 76 -4.02 -3.13 9.88
C THR A 76 -3.59 -2.41 8.62
N VAL A 77 -2.87 -3.12 7.76
CA VAL A 77 -2.46 -2.62 6.45
C VAL A 77 -3.17 -3.45 5.38
N ASP A 78 -3.99 -2.79 4.57
CA ASP A 78 -4.71 -3.41 3.46
C ASP A 78 -4.19 -2.83 2.16
N VAL A 79 -3.79 -3.72 1.24
CA VAL A 79 -3.23 -3.34 -0.05
C VAL A 79 -4.03 -3.98 -1.17
N SER A 80 -4.36 -3.22 -2.19
CA SER A 80 -4.96 -3.77 -3.39
C SER A 80 -4.34 -3.15 -4.64
N VAL A 81 -4.26 -3.94 -5.69
CA VAL A 81 -3.73 -3.53 -6.99
C VAL A 81 -4.72 -3.95 -8.07
N SER A 82 -5.10 -3.01 -8.92
CA SER A 82 -6.04 -3.27 -10.01
C SER A 82 -5.63 -2.55 -11.28
N GLY A 83 -6.26 -2.90 -12.39
CA GLY A 83 -6.11 -2.20 -13.67
C GLY A 83 -5.29 -2.92 -14.72
N LEU A 84 -4.38 -3.81 -14.36
CA LEU A 84 -3.64 -4.59 -15.34
C LEU A 84 -4.43 -5.82 -15.77
N GLN A 85 -4.22 -6.22 -17.03
CA GLN A 85 -4.87 -7.41 -17.59
C GLN A 85 -3.81 -8.38 -18.11
N GLY A 86 -4.20 -9.63 -18.28
CA GLY A 86 -3.34 -10.66 -18.81
C GLY A 86 -2.27 -11.13 -17.85
N VAL A 87 -1.18 -11.67 -18.39
CA VAL A 87 -0.11 -12.27 -17.61
C VAL A 87 0.63 -11.29 -16.70
N TRP A 88 0.57 -10.01 -17.03
CA TRP A 88 1.29 -8.98 -16.26
C TRP A 88 0.55 -8.55 -14.99
N LYS A 89 -0.72 -8.84 -14.91
CA LYS A 89 -1.57 -8.43 -13.80
C LYS A 89 -1.05 -8.93 -12.45
N ASN A 90 -0.84 -10.22 -12.34
CA ASN A 90 -0.43 -10.83 -11.08
C ASN A 90 1.00 -10.45 -10.71
N LYS A 91 1.88 -10.44 -11.71
CA LYS A 91 3.29 -10.13 -11.47
C LYS A 91 3.49 -8.72 -10.93
N THR A 92 2.82 -7.73 -11.51
CA THR A 92 2.92 -6.34 -11.05
C THR A 92 2.31 -6.17 -9.67
N GLY A 93 1.16 -6.81 -9.43
CA GLY A 93 0.51 -6.77 -8.13
C GLY A 93 1.37 -7.39 -7.04
N GLU A 94 1.97 -8.55 -7.32
CA GLU A 94 2.85 -9.24 -6.39
C GLU A 94 4.08 -8.40 -6.07
N GLN A 95 4.67 -7.76 -7.08
CA GLN A 95 5.84 -6.91 -6.88
C GLN A 95 5.52 -5.72 -5.99
N PHE A 96 4.38 -5.08 -6.21
CA PHE A 96 3.94 -3.97 -5.38
C PHE A 96 3.77 -4.41 -3.91
N ILE A 97 3.14 -5.57 -3.73
CA ILE A 97 2.93 -6.12 -2.38
C ILE A 97 4.27 -6.42 -1.71
N GLU A 98 5.25 -6.93 -2.45
CA GLU A 98 6.58 -7.18 -1.90
C GLU A 98 7.25 -5.90 -1.39
N PHE A 99 7.08 -4.78 -2.09
CA PHE A 99 7.59 -3.49 -1.62
C PHE A 99 6.92 -3.07 -0.33
N VAL A 100 5.61 -3.25 -0.22
CA VAL A 100 4.87 -2.95 1.01
C VAL A 100 5.35 -3.85 2.15
N LYS A 101 5.50 -5.15 1.92
CA LYS A 101 6.00 -6.09 2.92
C LYS A 101 7.39 -5.69 3.41
N HIS A 102 8.22 -5.21 2.52
CA HIS A 102 9.55 -4.74 2.89
C HIS A 102 9.46 -3.58 3.89
N GLY A 103 8.52 -2.68 3.68
CA GLY A 103 8.31 -1.55 4.58
C GLY A 103 7.80 -1.93 5.96
N ILE A 104 7.06 -3.04 6.08
CA ILE A 104 6.49 -3.48 7.35
C ILE A 104 7.30 -4.57 8.06
N ARG A 105 8.38 -5.02 7.45
CA ARG A 105 9.17 -6.14 7.97
C ARG A 105 9.63 -5.94 9.41
N ASP A 106 10.11 -4.75 9.74
CA ASP A 106 10.61 -4.45 11.08
C ASP A 106 9.51 -4.52 12.15
N TYR A 107 8.29 -4.20 11.75
CA TYR A 107 7.14 -4.25 12.65
C TYR A 107 6.68 -5.69 12.90
N GLU A 108 6.75 -6.54 11.89
CA GLU A 108 6.41 -7.95 12.03
C GLU A 108 7.37 -8.68 12.96
N ILE A 109 8.65 -8.38 12.88
CA ILE A 109 9.67 -9.02 13.71
C ILE A 109 9.45 -8.72 15.20
N LYS A 110 8.86 -7.58 15.52
CA LYS A 110 8.62 -7.17 16.90
C LYS A 110 7.43 -7.88 17.56
N LEU A 111 6.68 -8.63 16.80
CA LEU A 111 5.57 -9.40 17.33
C LEU A 111 6.06 -10.69 17.95
#